data_1d85ae2509f32764a484a3f976d6403a
#
_entry.id   1d85ae2509f32764a484a3f976d6403a
#
_cell.length_a   1.000
_cell.length_b   1.000
_cell.length_c   1.000
_cell.angle_alpha   90.00
_cell.angle_beta   90.00
_cell.angle_gamma   90.00
#
_symmetry.space_group_name_H-M   'P 1'
#
loop_
_entity.id
_entity.type
_entity.pdbx_description
1 polymer ?
#
loop_
_entity_poly.entity_id
_entity_poly.type
_entity_poly.pdbx_seq_one_letter_code
_entity_poly.pdbx_strand_id
1 'polypeptide(L)'
;MATLKADSDDGNKNDQPNEYWAQPFPAFPVPGGLIAPTLRDAQARFNLNSLIRNNQVDNISLGFYKQLLSQLALPAELADSLVDWLDADSLPTGSAGAEDDYYLRQNPAYRCANRSLNTFAELRLVKGYKSELLRQ
;
A
#
# COMPACT_ATOMS: atom_id res chain seq x y z
N MET A 1 -19.45 12.65 12.07
CA MET A 1 -19.36 13.96 11.39
C MET A 1 -19.24 15.15 12.35
N ALA A 2 -19.98 15.18 13.46
CA ALA A 2 -19.88 16.27 14.44
C ALA A 2 -18.46 16.44 15.05
N THR A 3 -17.72 15.35 15.26
CA THR A 3 -16.41 15.34 15.91
C THR A 3 -15.33 16.01 15.04
N LEU A 4 -15.28 15.71 13.74
CA LEU A 4 -14.33 16.32 12.80
C LEU A 4 -14.61 17.79 12.56
N LYS A 5 -15.87 18.21 12.67
CA LYS A 5 -16.26 19.63 12.58
C LYS A 5 -15.82 20.43 13.80
N ALA A 6 -15.92 19.84 15.00
CA ALA A 6 -15.45 20.48 16.23
C ALA A 6 -13.93 20.72 16.20
N ASP A 7 -13.17 19.78 15.64
CA ASP A 7 -11.73 19.84 15.50
C ASP A 7 -11.27 20.96 14.55
N SER A 8 -12.00 21.12 13.44
CA SER A 8 -11.78 22.23 12.49
C SER A 8 -12.04 23.60 13.11
N ASP A 9 -12.98 23.70 14.04
CA ASP A 9 -13.36 24.96 14.70
C ASP A 9 -12.32 25.41 15.75
N ASP A 10 -11.53 24.47 16.31
CA ASP A 10 -10.44 24.76 17.27
C ASP A 10 -9.14 25.22 16.59
N GLY A 11 -9.13 25.40 15.28
CA GLY A 11 -7.98 25.87 14.50
C GLY A 11 -6.85 24.86 14.33
N ASN A 12 -7.05 23.63 14.77
CA ASN A 12 -6.13 22.52 14.51
C ASN A 12 -6.26 22.10 13.03
N LYS A 13 -5.16 22.21 12.30
CA LYS A 13 -5.11 21.90 10.85
C LYS A 13 -4.54 20.54 10.52
N ASN A 14 -4.09 19.79 11.53
CA ASN A 14 -3.45 18.50 11.34
C ASN A 14 -4.11 17.46 12.23
N ASP A 15 -4.75 16.46 11.62
CA ASP A 15 -5.28 15.31 12.33
C ASP A 15 -4.16 14.47 12.95
N GLN A 16 -4.28 14.14 14.26
CA GLN A 16 -3.29 13.38 15.00
C GLN A 16 -3.92 12.12 15.63
N PRO A 17 -3.14 11.02 15.77
CA PRO A 17 -3.65 9.77 16.36
C PRO A 17 -4.11 9.86 17.82
N ASN A 18 -3.77 10.94 18.55
CA ASN A 18 -4.19 11.18 19.94
C ASN A 18 -5.49 12.00 20.05
N GLU A 19 -6.06 12.42 18.95
CA GLU A 19 -7.32 13.17 18.92
C GLU A 19 -8.54 12.30 19.17
N TYR A 20 -9.67 12.93 19.48
CA TYR A 20 -10.91 12.23 19.86
C TYR A 20 -11.44 11.28 18.78
N TRP A 21 -11.27 11.62 17.51
CA TRP A 21 -11.72 10.76 16.40
C TRP A 21 -10.95 9.44 16.30
N ALA A 22 -9.68 9.41 16.75
CA ALA A 22 -8.81 8.24 16.72
C ALA A 22 -9.00 7.32 17.95
N GLN A 23 -9.75 7.78 18.97
CA GLN A 23 -10.02 6.99 20.16
C GLN A 23 -11.07 5.88 19.87
N PRO A 24 -11.02 4.74 20.57
CA PRO A 24 -12.01 3.70 20.43
C PRO A 24 -13.42 4.24 20.75
N PHE A 25 -14.33 4.12 19.80
CA PHE A 25 -15.74 4.44 20.06
C PHE A 25 -16.38 3.38 20.96
N PRO A 26 -17.18 3.79 21.95
CA PRO A 26 -17.92 2.82 22.74
C PRO A 26 -18.91 2.06 21.86
N ALA A 27 -19.01 0.76 22.10
CA ALA A 27 -20.03 -0.04 21.45
C ALA A 27 -21.43 0.44 21.85
N PHE A 28 -22.34 0.55 20.90
CA PHE A 28 -23.72 0.94 21.16
C PHE A 28 -24.71 -0.13 20.68
N PRO A 29 -25.80 -0.33 21.45
CA PRO A 29 -26.78 -1.32 21.09
C PRO A 29 -27.65 -0.89 19.93
N VAL A 30 -27.99 -1.86 19.09
CA VAL A 30 -28.96 -1.72 17.99
C VAL A 30 -29.94 -2.88 18.06
N PRO A 31 -31.13 -2.79 17.44
CA PRO A 31 -32.04 -3.93 17.37
C PRO A 31 -31.34 -5.16 16.74
N GLY A 32 -31.18 -6.20 17.53
CA GLY A 32 -30.54 -7.46 17.08
C GLY A 32 -29.02 -7.56 17.32
N GLY A 33 -28.38 -6.58 17.99
CA GLY A 33 -26.92 -6.69 18.25
C GLY A 33 -26.27 -5.46 18.85
N LEU A 34 -24.93 -5.44 18.74
CA LEU A 34 -24.05 -4.34 19.14
C LEU A 34 -23.21 -3.90 17.95
N ILE A 35 -23.04 -2.59 17.79
CA ILE A 35 -22.10 -2.02 16.82
C ILE A 35 -20.90 -1.44 17.58
N ALA A 36 -19.70 -1.89 17.24
CA ALA A 36 -18.43 -1.33 17.71
C ALA A 36 -17.69 -0.71 16.52
N PRO A 37 -17.85 0.59 16.25
CA PRO A 37 -17.20 1.24 15.13
C PRO A 37 -15.71 1.47 15.41
N THR A 38 -14.89 1.38 14.36
CA THR A 38 -13.48 1.76 14.41
C THR A 38 -13.21 2.72 13.26
N LEU A 39 -12.62 3.87 13.57
CA LEU A 39 -12.09 4.80 12.58
C LEU A 39 -10.59 4.57 12.41
N ARG A 40 -10.13 4.58 11.15
CA ARG A 40 -8.70 4.57 10.83
C ARG A 40 -8.42 5.58 9.73
N ASP A 41 -7.32 6.31 9.87
CA ASP A 41 -6.85 7.18 8.80
C ASP A 41 -6.42 6.33 7.59
N ALA A 42 -7.08 6.54 6.46
CA ALA A 42 -6.75 5.84 5.22
C ALA A 42 -5.49 6.40 4.53
N GLN A 43 -5.12 7.64 4.84
CA GLN A 43 -3.91 8.29 4.30
C GLN A 43 -2.63 7.91 5.05
N ALA A 44 -2.75 7.33 6.25
CA ALA A 44 -1.62 6.79 7.00
C ALA A 44 -1.01 5.52 6.38
N ARG A 45 -1.40 5.16 5.14
CA ARG A 45 -0.88 4.01 4.40
C ARG A 45 -0.05 4.49 3.21
N PHE A 46 1.09 3.85 3.00
CA PHE A 46 1.90 4.12 1.80
C PHE A 46 1.13 3.69 0.54
N ASN A 47 1.00 4.60 -0.41
CA ASN A 47 0.39 4.29 -1.70
C ASN A 47 1.43 3.66 -2.63
N LEU A 48 1.33 2.37 -2.89
CA LEU A 48 2.26 1.65 -3.75
C LEU A 48 2.30 2.19 -5.19
N ASN A 49 1.19 2.70 -5.69
CA ASN A 49 1.16 3.30 -7.03
C ASN A 49 1.94 4.62 -7.13
N SER A 50 2.32 5.23 -5.99
CA SER A 50 3.16 6.43 -6.01
C SER A 50 4.62 6.17 -6.43
N LEU A 51 5.02 4.90 -6.54
CA LEU A 51 6.35 4.53 -7.04
C LEU A 51 6.57 4.95 -8.49
N ILE A 52 5.51 5.00 -9.28
CA ILE A 52 5.53 5.48 -10.66
C ILE A 52 4.70 6.74 -10.78
N ARG A 53 5.31 7.80 -11.29
CA ARG A 53 4.68 9.10 -11.56
C ARG A 53 5.04 9.58 -12.95
N ASN A 54 4.04 9.89 -13.78
CA ASN A 54 4.25 10.30 -15.17
C ASN A 54 5.12 9.31 -15.98
N ASN A 55 4.87 8.01 -15.82
CA ASN A 55 5.62 6.91 -16.43
C ASN A 55 7.13 6.88 -16.08
N GLN A 56 7.50 7.45 -14.95
CA GLN A 56 8.88 7.43 -14.43
C GLN A 56 8.89 7.01 -12.98
N VAL A 57 9.96 6.37 -12.55
CA VAL A 57 10.18 6.01 -11.16
C VAL A 57 10.31 7.27 -10.31
N ASP A 58 9.44 7.42 -9.30
CA ASP A 58 9.58 8.46 -8.29
C ASP A 58 10.59 8.01 -7.24
N ASN A 59 11.82 8.51 -7.36
CA ASN A 59 12.95 8.12 -6.50
C ASN A 59 12.70 8.42 -5.01
N ILE A 60 11.89 9.44 -4.69
CA ILE A 60 11.55 9.79 -3.31
C ILE A 60 10.64 8.70 -2.74
N SER A 61 9.54 8.39 -3.42
CA SER A 61 8.62 7.32 -3.03
C SER A 61 9.33 5.96 -2.95
N LEU A 62 10.22 5.66 -3.92
CA LEU A 62 11.01 4.43 -3.92
C LEU A 62 11.93 4.35 -2.69
N GLY A 63 12.59 5.44 -2.32
CA GLY A 63 13.43 5.51 -1.13
C GLY A 63 12.63 5.24 0.15
N PHE A 64 11.48 5.88 0.31
CA PHE A 64 10.57 5.62 1.42
C PHE A 64 10.07 4.17 1.46
N TYR A 65 9.73 3.61 0.31
CA TYR A 65 9.27 2.23 0.25
C TYR A 65 10.36 1.22 0.62
N LYS A 66 11.58 1.39 0.13
CA LYS A 66 12.74 0.56 0.52
C LYS A 66 13.02 0.65 2.03
N GLN A 67 12.89 1.84 2.61
CA GLN A 67 13.02 2.02 4.06
C GLN A 67 11.89 1.30 4.82
N LEU A 68 10.64 1.40 4.35
CA LEU A 68 9.51 0.69 4.93
C LEU A 68 9.72 -0.83 4.91
N LEU A 69 10.16 -1.39 3.78
CA LEU A 69 10.49 -2.81 3.67
C LEU A 69 11.56 -3.21 4.69
N SER A 70 12.61 -2.40 4.83
CA SER A 70 13.67 -2.64 5.82
C SER A 70 13.15 -2.65 7.26
N GLN A 71 12.26 -1.71 7.61
CA GLN A 71 11.64 -1.66 8.95
C GLN A 71 10.75 -2.88 9.23
N LEU A 72 10.16 -3.45 8.19
CA LEU A 72 9.38 -4.68 8.26
C LEU A 72 10.26 -5.96 8.20
N ALA A 73 11.59 -5.82 8.22
CA ALA A 73 12.55 -6.91 8.02
C ALA A 73 12.34 -7.68 6.70
N LEU A 74 11.88 -6.98 5.66
CA LEU A 74 11.70 -7.50 4.32
C LEU A 74 12.84 -7.06 3.39
N PRO A 75 13.19 -7.87 2.38
CA PRO A 75 14.22 -7.52 1.40
C PRO A 75 13.83 -6.24 0.65
N ALA A 76 14.75 -5.26 0.61
CA ALA A 76 14.52 -4.00 -0.12
C ALA A 76 14.39 -4.22 -1.64
N GLU A 77 14.93 -5.32 -2.15
CA GLU A 77 14.86 -5.75 -3.54
C GLU A 77 13.43 -6.07 -4.01
N LEU A 78 12.49 -6.30 -3.09
CA LEU A 78 11.06 -6.41 -3.43
C LEU A 78 10.53 -5.15 -4.13
N ALA A 79 11.13 -4.00 -3.85
CA ALA A 79 10.76 -2.77 -4.50
C ALA A 79 11.07 -2.79 -6.01
N ASP A 80 12.14 -3.44 -6.44
CA ASP A 80 12.54 -3.51 -7.85
C ASP A 80 11.49 -4.26 -8.68
N SER A 81 11.05 -5.44 -8.21
CA SER A 81 9.99 -6.21 -8.89
C SER A 81 8.61 -5.53 -8.85
N LEU A 82 8.35 -4.69 -7.84
CA LEU A 82 7.12 -3.90 -7.82
C LEU A 82 7.17 -2.71 -8.79
N VAL A 83 8.34 -2.09 -8.95
CA VAL A 83 8.55 -1.03 -9.95
C VAL A 83 8.24 -1.57 -11.34
N ASP A 84 8.86 -2.69 -11.74
CA ASP A 84 8.62 -3.33 -13.04
C ASP A 84 7.15 -3.72 -13.26
N TRP A 85 6.46 -4.15 -12.19
CA TRP A 85 5.03 -4.44 -12.29
C TRP A 85 4.17 -3.22 -12.62
N LEU A 86 4.63 -2.03 -12.18
CA LEU A 86 3.89 -0.77 -12.27
C LEU A 86 4.27 0.09 -13.47
N ASP A 87 5.52 0.04 -13.92
CA ASP A 87 5.98 0.88 -15.02
C ASP A 87 5.53 0.35 -16.39
N ALA A 88 5.78 1.11 -17.44
CA ALA A 88 5.25 0.81 -18.77
C ALA A 88 6.28 0.21 -19.71
N ASP A 89 7.52 0.06 -19.26
CA ASP A 89 8.56 -0.51 -20.11
C ASP A 89 8.71 -2.03 -19.92
N SER A 90 9.74 -2.65 -20.42
CA SER A 90 10.00 -4.09 -20.33
C SER A 90 11.44 -4.38 -19.92
N LEU A 91 12.08 -3.43 -19.22
CA LEU A 91 13.46 -3.52 -18.79
C LEU A 91 13.53 -3.80 -17.29
N PRO A 92 14.03 -4.96 -16.85
CA PRO A 92 14.09 -5.29 -15.43
C PRO A 92 14.88 -4.26 -14.62
N THR A 93 14.29 -3.75 -13.56
CA THR A 93 14.91 -2.81 -12.62
C THR A 93 15.84 -3.54 -11.65
N GLY A 94 17.07 -3.10 -11.56
CA GLY A 94 18.04 -3.67 -10.62
C GLY A 94 18.32 -5.15 -10.84
N SER A 95 18.67 -5.86 -9.76
CA SER A 95 18.99 -7.29 -9.82
C SER A 95 17.78 -8.21 -9.53
N ALA A 96 16.75 -7.66 -8.94
CA ALA A 96 15.58 -8.41 -8.52
C ALA A 96 14.33 -8.13 -9.35
N GLY A 97 14.42 -7.21 -10.31
CA GLY A 97 13.36 -6.88 -11.24
C GLY A 97 12.78 -8.09 -11.97
N ALA A 98 11.56 -7.97 -12.48
CA ALA A 98 10.88 -9.05 -13.17
C ALA A 98 9.89 -8.52 -14.20
N GLU A 99 10.06 -8.95 -15.42
CA GLU A 99 9.26 -8.63 -16.58
C GLU A 99 8.60 -9.87 -17.19
N ASP A 100 8.02 -9.75 -18.37
CA ASP A 100 7.35 -10.84 -19.08
C ASP A 100 8.20 -12.13 -19.14
N ASP A 101 9.51 -12.01 -19.29
CA ASP A 101 10.43 -13.15 -19.29
C ASP A 101 10.38 -13.99 -18.01
N TYR A 102 10.11 -13.36 -16.88
CA TYR A 102 9.91 -14.03 -15.61
C TYR A 102 8.49 -14.61 -15.49
N TYR A 103 7.47 -13.79 -15.77
CA TYR A 103 6.07 -14.13 -15.51
C TYR A 103 5.52 -15.16 -16.49
N LEU A 104 6.01 -15.20 -17.73
CA LEU A 104 5.63 -16.22 -18.70
C LEU A 104 6.16 -17.63 -18.38
N ARG A 105 7.15 -17.75 -17.47
CA ARG A 105 7.65 -19.04 -16.96
C ARG A 105 6.90 -19.54 -15.73
N GLN A 106 5.96 -18.79 -15.21
CA GLN A 106 5.15 -19.20 -14.06
C GLN A 106 4.09 -20.25 -14.47
N ASN A 107 3.49 -20.90 -13.49
CA ASN A 107 2.41 -21.85 -13.71
C ASN A 107 1.20 -21.50 -12.83
N PRO A 108 0.08 -20.99 -13.38
CA PRO A 108 -0.12 -20.66 -14.79
C PRO A 108 0.76 -19.48 -15.24
N ALA A 109 1.11 -19.43 -16.53
CA ALA A 109 1.84 -18.33 -17.14
C ALA A 109 0.95 -17.09 -17.26
N TYR A 110 1.51 -15.90 -16.97
CA TYR A 110 0.85 -14.60 -17.12
C TYR A 110 1.89 -13.54 -17.53
N ARG A 111 1.44 -12.32 -17.80
CA ARG A 111 2.29 -11.21 -18.20
C ARG A 111 2.46 -10.21 -17.05
N CYS A 112 3.52 -9.44 -17.10
CA CYS A 112 3.66 -8.25 -16.28
C CYS A 112 2.47 -7.31 -16.54
N ALA A 113 2.00 -6.62 -15.49
CA ALA A 113 0.84 -5.74 -15.64
C ALA A 113 1.16 -4.43 -16.35
N ASN A 114 2.38 -3.91 -16.18
CA ASN A 114 2.90 -2.64 -16.71
C ASN A 114 1.91 -1.49 -16.57
N ARG A 115 1.28 -1.41 -15.39
CA ARG A 115 0.29 -0.40 -15.02
C ARG A 115 0.11 -0.32 -13.51
N SER A 116 -0.52 0.73 -13.05
CA SER A 116 -0.91 0.87 -11.65
C SER A 116 -1.73 -0.33 -11.14
N LEU A 117 -1.49 -0.71 -9.89
CA LEU A 117 -2.31 -1.71 -9.19
C LEU A 117 -3.75 -1.23 -9.08
N ASN A 118 -4.70 -2.07 -9.44
CA ASN A 118 -6.12 -1.84 -9.21
C ASN A 118 -6.54 -2.27 -7.80
N THR A 119 -5.91 -3.31 -7.28
CA THR A 119 -6.21 -3.86 -5.96
C THR A 119 -4.93 -4.31 -5.26
N PHE A 120 -4.92 -4.27 -3.93
CA PHE A 120 -3.82 -4.80 -3.13
C PHE A 120 -3.59 -6.31 -3.36
N ALA A 121 -4.62 -7.05 -3.75
CA ALA A 121 -4.53 -8.48 -4.02
C ALA A 121 -3.60 -8.81 -5.20
N GLU A 122 -3.40 -7.88 -6.15
CA GLU A 122 -2.48 -8.04 -7.28
C GLU A 122 -1.02 -8.23 -6.85
N LEU A 123 -0.63 -7.75 -5.66
CA LEU A 123 0.71 -7.98 -5.13
C LEU A 123 1.10 -9.46 -5.07
N ARG A 124 0.13 -10.36 -4.95
CA ARG A 124 0.39 -11.82 -4.97
C ARG A 124 0.94 -12.33 -6.29
N LEU A 125 0.76 -11.55 -7.35
CA LEU A 125 1.27 -11.87 -8.69
C LEU A 125 2.69 -11.32 -8.89
N VAL A 126 3.11 -10.34 -8.08
CA VAL A 126 4.42 -9.71 -8.19
C VAL A 126 5.49 -10.64 -7.62
N LYS A 127 6.60 -10.78 -8.33
CA LYS A 127 7.75 -11.60 -7.91
C LYS A 127 8.18 -11.24 -6.49
N GLY A 128 8.31 -12.25 -5.64
CA GLY A 128 8.74 -12.11 -4.26
C GLY A 128 7.62 -11.82 -3.24
N TYR A 129 6.47 -11.32 -3.65
CA TYR A 129 5.33 -11.03 -2.76
C TYR A 129 4.49 -12.27 -2.49
N LYS A 130 4.99 -13.14 -1.60
CA LYS A 130 4.27 -14.36 -1.22
C LYS A 130 3.10 -14.05 -0.30
N SER A 131 2.11 -14.95 -0.30
CA SER A 131 0.90 -14.82 0.52
C SER A 131 1.18 -14.67 2.03
N GLU A 132 2.29 -15.21 2.52
CA GLU A 132 2.71 -15.09 3.92
C GLU A 132 3.09 -13.65 4.28
N LEU A 133 3.71 -12.90 3.36
CA LEU A 133 4.10 -11.50 3.56
C LEU A 133 2.89 -10.57 3.63
N LEU A 134 1.79 -10.94 2.99
CA LEU A 134 0.59 -10.10 2.87
C LEU A 134 -0.44 -10.34 3.99
N ARG A 135 -0.11 -11.18 4.97
CA ARG A 135 -0.98 -11.53 6.11
C ARG A 135 -0.55 -10.89 7.44
N GLN A 136 0.52 -10.11 7.42
CA GLN A 136 1.05 -9.43 8.62
C GLN A 136 0.32 -8.12 8.93
#